data_0568c303df8450485db0d56cbdd74b9a
#
_entry.id   0568c303df8450485db0d56cbdd74b9a
#
_cell.length_a   1.000
_cell.length_b   1.000
_cell.length_c   1.000
_cell.angle_alpha   90.00
_cell.angle_beta   90.00
_cell.angle_gamma   90.00
#
_symmetry.space_group_name_H-M   'P 1'
#
loop_
_entity.id
_entity.type
_entity.pdbx_description
1 polymer ?
#
loop_
_entity_poly.entity_id
_entity_poly.type
_entity_poly.pdbx_seq_one_letter_code
_entity_poly.pdbx_strand_id
1 'polypeptide(L)'
;FDPNNPELGYSRNDQRHRIIASAGYTFRYAHDAMATTFTVFYEGLSGQPLTYIYGNGRDVNNDGNNSNDLFYVPTDVRDVNQIRLTQTPRTAATPTTPQGPVDPRTVAQIQDQLDAFIENDPYLRSHRGQVVERFGARLPWTHQVDIRVAQDFNFMAGGKKNTIQVTFDIQNLGNLLNQNWGRQYVVANNAVELLRAETTGPNVQPTFSFPANFSTTNRSYDFAPFFSRWQGQLGVRYSFN
;
A
#
# COMPACT_ATOMS: atom_id res chain seq x y z
N PHE A 1 15.95 14.60 -8.61
CA PHE A 1 17.23 13.92 -8.32
C PHE A 1 18.32 14.53 -9.20
N ASP A 2 19.28 15.22 -8.61
CA ASP A 2 20.45 15.71 -9.34
C ASP A 2 21.58 14.66 -9.20
N PRO A 3 21.97 13.96 -10.26
CA PRO A 3 23.04 12.96 -10.19
C PRO A 3 24.40 13.57 -9.83
N ASN A 4 24.59 14.86 -10.02
CA ASN A 4 25.84 15.58 -9.68
C ASN A 4 25.87 16.06 -8.22
N ASN A 5 24.71 16.06 -7.53
CA ASN A 5 24.58 16.43 -6.12
C ASN A 5 23.63 15.44 -5.42
N PRO A 6 24.07 14.19 -5.18
CA PRO A 6 23.22 13.17 -4.60
C PRO A 6 22.92 13.48 -3.13
N GLU A 7 21.63 13.51 -2.81
CA GLU A 7 21.16 13.66 -1.44
C GLU A 7 20.93 12.30 -0.78
N LEU A 8 21.11 12.23 0.53
CA LEU A 8 20.75 11.06 1.32
C LEU A 8 19.21 10.94 1.38
N GLY A 9 18.70 9.74 1.10
CA GLY A 9 17.29 9.44 1.18
C GLY A 9 17.04 8.06 1.82
N TYR A 10 15.78 7.79 2.11
CA TYR A 10 15.38 6.47 2.62
C TYR A 10 15.53 5.39 1.53
N SER A 11 15.79 4.17 1.96
CA SER A 11 15.79 3.01 1.05
C SER A 11 14.36 2.66 0.64
N ARG A 12 14.17 2.26 -0.63
CA ARG A 12 12.88 1.72 -1.10
C ARG A 12 12.45 0.43 -0.36
N ASN A 13 13.39 -0.25 0.28
CA ASN A 13 13.17 -1.50 1.02
C ASN A 13 13.16 -1.28 2.54
N ASP A 14 13.05 0.00 2.98
CA ASP A 14 13.08 0.34 4.40
C ASP A 14 11.81 -0.18 5.11
N GLN A 15 12.00 -1.19 5.98
CA GLN A 15 10.97 -1.74 6.87
C GLN A 15 11.22 -1.22 8.30
N ARG A 16 10.59 -0.10 8.66
CA ARG A 16 10.87 0.58 9.96
C ARG A 16 10.47 -0.26 11.17
N HIS A 17 9.31 -0.88 11.12
CA HIS A 17 8.76 -1.61 12.25
C HIS A 17 8.15 -2.92 11.81
N ARG A 18 8.46 -3.98 12.55
CA ARG A 18 7.85 -5.29 12.43
C ARG A 18 7.55 -5.82 13.82
N ILE A 19 6.31 -6.23 14.05
CA ILE A 19 5.86 -6.81 15.30
C ILE A 19 5.45 -8.25 15.00
N ILE A 20 6.01 -9.20 15.74
CA ILE A 20 5.66 -10.61 15.62
C ILE A 20 5.26 -11.09 17.02
N ALA A 21 4.14 -11.79 17.11
CA ALA A 21 3.68 -12.44 18.31
C ALA A 21 3.09 -13.80 17.98
N SER A 22 3.30 -14.79 18.86
CA SER A 22 2.64 -16.09 18.75
C SER A 22 2.27 -16.61 20.13
N ALA A 23 1.14 -17.31 20.21
CA ALA A 23 0.70 -18.00 21.40
C ALA A 23 0.03 -19.32 21.00
N GLY A 24 0.25 -20.35 21.81
CA GLY A 24 -0.37 -21.65 21.59
C GLY A 24 -0.73 -22.31 22.91
N TYR A 25 -1.82 -23.08 22.87
CA TYR A 25 -2.25 -23.88 24.03
C TYR A 25 -2.75 -25.23 23.57
N THR A 26 -2.32 -26.28 24.33
CA THR A 26 -2.70 -27.68 24.07
C THR A 26 -3.58 -28.21 25.20
N PHE A 27 -4.78 -28.64 24.85
CA PHE A 27 -5.68 -29.38 25.72
C PHE A 27 -5.46 -30.88 25.51
N ARG A 28 -5.19 -31.62 26.57
CA ARG A 28 -5.11 -33.09 26.55
C ARG A 28 -6.32 -33.70 27.26
N TYR A 29 -6.92 -34.68 26.64
CA TYR A 29 -8.12 -35.33 27.18
C TYR A 29 -8.22 -36.78 26.73
N ALA A 30 -9.26 -37.49 27.18
CA ALA A 30 -9.44 -38.92 26.93
C ALA A 30 -8.23 -39.76 27.37
N HIS A 31 -7.68 -39.50 28.57
CA HIS A 31 -6.47 -40.17 29.12
C HIS A 31 -5.28 -40.06 28.14
N ASP A 32 -5.01 -38.87 27.64
CA ASP A 32 -3.97 -38.55 26.64
C ASP A 32 -4.13 -39.22 25.27
N ALA A 33 -5.23 -39.92 25.04
CA ALA A 33 -5.53 -40.44 23.69
C ALA A 33 -5.85 -39.32 22.68
N MET A 34 -6.24 -38.16 23.17
CA MET A 34 -6.55 -37.00 22.32
C MET A 34 -5.87 -35.74 22.85
N ALA A 35 -5.41 -34.90 21.90
CA ALA A 35 -4.93 -33.56 22.22
C ALA A 35 -5.35 -32.57 21.13
N THR A 36 -5.91 -31.40 21.54
CA THR A 36 -6.23 -30.31 20.64
C THR A 36 -5.30 -29.13 20.94
N THR A 37 -4.58 -28.69 19.94
CA THR A 37 -3.69 -27.52 20.03
C THR A 37 -4.27 -26.36 19.23
N PHE A 38 -4.44 -25.22 19.88
CA PHE A 38 -4.75 -23.94 19.24
C PHE A 38 -3.49 -23.09 19.19
N THR A 39 -3.18 -22.54 18.04
CA THR A 39 -2.07 -21.60 17.86
C THR A 39 -2.57 -20.37 17.15
N VAL A 40 -2.17 -19.18 17.64
CA VAL A 40 -2.41 -17.90 16.99
C VAL A 40 -1.04 -17.30 16.68
N PHE A 41 -0.91 -16.77 15.46
CA PHE A 41 0.24 -16.02 15.02
C PHE A 41 -0.24 -14.63 14.57
N TYR A 42 0.46 -13.59 14.99
CA TYR A 42 0.22 -12.21 14.59
C TYR A 42 1.47 -11.61 13.99
N GLU A 43 1.31 -10.93 12.85
CA GLU A 43 2.32 -10.10 12.25
C GLU A 43 1.77 -8.71 11.95
N GLY A 44 2.47 -7.69 12.46
CA GLY A 44 2.24 -6.27 12.13
C GLY A 44 3.45 -5.72 11.41
N LEU A 45 3.25 -5.16 10.21
CA LEU A 45 4.30 -4.56 9.39
C LEU A 45 3.98 -3.09 9.15
N SER A 46 4.96 -2.20 9.37
CA SER A 46 4.83 -0.81 8.88
C SER A 46 4.77 -0.82 7.36
N GLY A 47 3.96 0.08 6.77
CA GLY A 47 3.81 0.16 5.33
C GLY A 47 5.13 0.40 4.59
N GLN A 48 5.19 -0.07 3.36
CA GLN A 48 6.33 0.18 2.47
C GLN A 48 6.49 1.68 2.19
N PRO A 49 7.72 2.16 2.00
CA PRO A 49 7.97 3.55 1.64
C PRO A 49 7.46 3.87 0.24
N LEU A 50 6.99 5.10 0.06
CA LEU A 50 6.58 5.63 -1.23
C LEU A 50 7.05 7.07 -1.40
N THR A 51 7.05 7.54 -2.64
CA THR A 51 7.39 8.90 -3.04
C THR A 51 6.23 9.53 -3.78
N TYR A 52 5.88 10.76 -3.46
CA TYR A 52 4.97 11.55 -4.29
C TYR A 52 5.77 12.28 -5.37
N ILE A 53 5.39 12.13 -6.62
CA ILE A 53 6.07 12.71 -7.78
C ILE A 53 5.08 13.42 -8.70
N TYR A 54 5.64 14.27 -9.57
CA TYR A 54 4.91 14.74 -10.74
C TYR A 54 4.89 13.64 -11.81
N GLY A 55 3.76 13.48 -12.48
CA GLY A 55 3.57 12.51 -13.53
C GLY A 55 3.36 13.14 -14.91
N ASN A 56 2.92 12.31 -15.86
CA ASN A 56 2.66 12.66 -17.26
C ASN A 56 3.92 12.70 -18.14
N GLY A 57 5.03 12.10 -17.68
CA GLY A 57 6.25 11.96 -18.49
C GLY A 57 6.85 13.30 -18.94
N ARG A 58 6.73 14.34 -18.12
CA ARG A 58 7.32 15.65 -18.34
C ARG A 58 8.34 15.96 -17.28
N ASP A 59 9.47 16.49 -17.71
CA ASP A 59 10.54 17.00 -16.86
C ASP A 59 10.13 18.37 -16.32
N VAL A 60 9.88 18.45 -15.01
CA VAL A 60 9.41 19.65 -14.33
C VAL A 60 10.59 20.50 -13.84
N ASN A 61 11.68 19.87 -13.46
CA ASN A 61 12.88 20.51 -12.92
C ASN A 61 14.00 20.72 -13.95
N ASN A 62 13.82 20.25 -15.21
CA ASN A 62 14.76 20.30 -16.33
C ASN A 62 16.10 19.61 -16.05
N ASP A 63 16.07 18.47 -15.32
CA ASP A 63 17.27 17.66 -15.06
C ASP A 63 17.53 16.59 -16.14
N GLY A 64 16.66 16.50 -17.16
CA GLY A 64 16.71 15.53 -18.24
C GLY A 64 16.01 14.20 -17.93
N ASN A 65 15.38 14.06 -16.77
CA ASN A 65 14.62 12.89 -16.37
C ASN A 65 13.16 13.29 -16.06
N ASN A 66 12.21 12.58 -16.60
CA ASN A 66 10.79 12.90 -16.54
C ASN A 66 9.98 11.98 -15.57
N SER A 67 10.65 11.23 -14.71
CA SER A 67 10.01 10.24 -13.82
C SER A 67 10.50 10.29 -12.38
N ASN A 68 11.28 11.30 -12.01
CA ASN A 68 11.93 11.45 -10.70
C ASN A 68 11.60 12.77 -10.00
N ASP A 69 10.80 13.63 -10.62
CA ASP A 69 10.49 14.97 -10.09
C ASP A 69 9.65 14.87 -8.83
N LEU A 70 10.23 15.27 -7.70
CA LEU A 70 9.60 15.22 -6.40
C LEU A 70 8.52 16.31 -6.28
N PHE A 71 7.39 15.96 -5.68
CA PHE A 71 6.28 16.87 -5.50
C PHE A 71 6.60 17.97 -4.48
N TYR A 72 6.41 19.23 -4.86
CA TYR A 72 6.39 20.36 -3.94
C TYR A 72 5.00 20.48 -3.34
N VAL A 73 4.87 20.44 -2.03
CA VAL A 73 3.60 20.55 -1.31
C VAL A 73 3.30 22.04 -1.07
N PRO A 74 2.34 22.64 -1.77
CA PRO A 74 2.06 24.08 -1.60
C PRO A 74 1.52 24.36 -0.18
N THR A 75 1.87 25.52 0.37
CA THR A 75 1.24 26.03 1.58
C THR A 75 -0.21 26.45 1.33
N ASP A 76 -0.46 27.03 0.15
CA ASP A 76 -1.79 27.36 -0.37
C ASP A 76 -1.90 26.89 -1.80
N VAL A 77 -2.83 25.97 -2.07
CA VAL A 77 -3.11 25.43 -3.40
C VAL A 77 -3.75 26.46 -4.35
N ARG A 78 -4.19 27.61 -3.84
CA ARG A 78 -4.78 28.69 -4.61
C ARG A 78 -3.76 29.76 -5.01
N ASP A 79 -2.56 29.73 -4.41
CA ASP A 79 -1.47 30.64 -4.78
C ASP A 79 -0.83 30.21 -6.10
N VAL A 80 -1.11 30.93 -7.16
CA VAL A 80 -0.59 30.65 -8.51
C VAL A 80 0.93 30.81 -8.64
N ASN A 81 1.58 31.41 -7.64
CA ASN A 81 3.05 31.49 -7.58
C ASN A 81 3.67 30.21 -7.03
N GLN A 82 2.92 29.45 -6.25
CA GLN A 82 3.35 28.16 -5.73
C GLN A 82 2.96 27.01 -6.65
N ILE A 83 1.70 27.03 -7.16
CA ILE A 83 1.21 25.98 -8.03
C ILE A 83 0.11 26.52 -8.97
N ARG A 84 0.17 26.13 -10.24
CA ARG A 84 -0.88 26.46 -11.22
C ARG A 84 -1.68 25.20 -11.55
N LEU A 85 -2.87 25.12 -11.02
CA LEU A 85 -3.78 24.03 -11.34
C LEU A 85 -4.63 24.34 -12.56
N THR A 86 -4.88 23.33 -13.37
CA THR A 86 -5.76 23.36 -14.54
C THR A 86 -6.65 22.12 -14.56
N GLN A 87 -7.72 22.19 -15.35
CA GLN A 87 -8.52 20.99 -15.63
C GLN A 87 -7.68 19.94 -16.36
N THR A 88 -7.99 18.67 -16.14
CA THR A 88 -7.35 17.59 -16.89
C THR A 88 -7.65 17.75 -18.38
N PRO A 89 -6.63 17.88 -19.25
CA PRO A 89 -6.85 17.98 -20.68
C PRO A 89 -7.57 16.75 -21.23
N ARG A 90 -8.44 16.96 -22.20
CA ARG A 90 -9.11 15.86 -22.90
C ARG A 90 -8.07 15.02 -23.65
N THR A 91 -8.18 13.71 -23.54
CA THR A 91 -7.43 12.81 -24.40
C THR A 91 -7.82 13.04 -25.85
N ALA A 92 -6.85 13.29 -26.72
CA ALA A 92 -7.10 13.49 -28.14
C ALA A 92 -7.71 12.23 -28.78
N ALA A 93 -8.58 12.41 -29.75
CA ALA A 93 -9.10 11.30 -30.54
C ALA A 93 -7.97 10.67 -31.38
N THR A 94 -7.99 9.34 -31.49
CA THR A 94 -7.16 8.58 -32.41
C THR A 94 -8.05 7.88 -33.44
N PRO A 95 -7.50 7.29 -34.52
CA PRO A 95 -8.31 6.53 -35.47
C PRO A 95 -9.14 5.40 -34.84
N THR A 96 -8.71 4.87 -33.69
CA THR A 96 -9.34 3.73 -33.00
C THR A 96 -9.98 4.09 -31.66
N THR A 97 -9.79 5.33 -31.17
CA THR A 97 -10.28 5.74 -29.84
C THR A 97 -10.97 7.10 -29.93
N PRO A 98 -12.23 7.23 -29.51
CA PRO A 98 -12.91 8.52 -29.44
C PRO A 98 -12.20 9.51 -28.52
N GLN A 99 -12.44 10.79 -28.71
CA GLN A 99 -11.96 11.82 -27.80
C GLN A 99 -12.48 11.58 -26.38
N GLY A 100 -11.59 11.70 -25.38
CA GLY A 100 -11.92 11.53 -23.97
C GLY A 100 -12.94 12.57 -23.47
N PRO A 101 -13.60 12.33 -22.34
CA PRO A 101 -14.54 13.27 -21.73
C PRO A 101 -13.83 14.56 -21.28
N VAL A 102 -14.60 15.62 -21.16
CA VAL A 102 -14.15 16.87 -20.52
C VAL A 102 -14.08 16.64 -19.03
N ASP A 103 -13.06 17.18 -18.36
CA ASP A 103 -13.04 17.25 -16.91
C ASP A 103 -14.18 18.20 -16.45
N PRO A 104 -15.20 17.70 -15.74
CA PRO A 104 -16.36 18.54 -15.37
C PRO A 104 -16.07 19.49 -14.21
N ARG A 105 -14.91 19.36 -13.56
CA ARG A 105 -14.56 20.16 -12.39
C ARG A 105 -14.07 21.54 -12.80
N THR A 106 -14.42 22.53 -12.02
CA THR A 106 -13.78 23.86 -12.09
C THR A 106 -12.39 23.82 -11.44
N VAL A 107 -11.52 24.79 -11.78
CA VAL A 107 -10.21 24.91 -11.14
C VAL A 107 -10.35 25.06 -9.62
N ALA A 108 -11.35 25.78 -9.13
CA ALA A 108 -11.63 25.92 -7.70
C ALA A 108 -11.96 24.56 -7.04
N GLN A 109 -12.76 23.73 -7.69
CA GLN A 109 -13.05 22.36 -7.21
C GLN A 109 -11.81 21.47 -7.19
N ILE A 110 -10.93 21.62 -8.17
CA ILE A 110 -9.64 20.88 -8.21
C ILE A 110 -8.74 21.34 -7.06
N GLN A 111 -8.68 22.66 -6.79
CA GLN A 111 -7.95 23.22 -5.66
C GLN A 111 -8.47 22.66 -4.34
N ASP A 112 -9.80 22.68 -4.14
CA ASP A 112 -10.43 22.16 -2.91
C ASP A 112 -10.13 20.65 -2.73
N GLN A 113 -10.17 19.87 -3.81
CA GLN A 113 -9.87 18.44 -3.75
C GLN A 113 -8.40 18.15 -3.43
N LEU A 114 -7.47 18.89 -4.03
CA LEU A 114 -6.04 18.74 -3.73
C LEU A 114 -5.73 19.17 -2.30
N ASP A 115 -6.30 20.28 -1.83
CA ASP A 115 -6.11 20.76 -0.46
C ASP A 115 -6.62 19.74 0.55
N ALA A 116 -7.82 19.20 0.33
CA ALA A 116 -8.39 18.14 1.15
C ALA A 116 -7.54 16.85 1.12
N PHE A 117 -6.95 16.51 -0.02
CA PHE A 117 -6.05 15.36 -0.14
C PHE A 117 -4.80 15.56 0.71
N ILE A 118 -4.15 16.74 0.58
CA ILE A 118 -2.94 17.10 1.35
C ILE A 118 -3.26 17.09 2.86
N GLU A 119 -4.39 17.69 3.25
CA GLU A 119 -4.76 17.79 4.67
C GLU A 119 -5.04 16.43 5.32
N ASN A 120 -5.63 15.50 4.57
CA ASN A 120 -5.92 14.14 5.03
C ASN A 120 -4.74 13.17 4.95
N ASP A 121 -3.61 13.58 4.36
CA ASP A 121 -2.37 12.81 4.37
C ASP A 121 -1.41 13.34 5.42
N PRO A 122 -1.10 12.59 6.50
CA PRO A 122 -0.24 13.06 7.59
C PRO A 122 1.16 13.48 7.12
N TYR A 123 1.70 12.79 6.10
CA TYR A 123 3.01 13.11 5.55
C TYR A 123 2.96 14.42 4.76
N LEU A 124 2.06 14.54 3.79
CA LEU A 124 1.92 15.75 2.97
C LEU A 124 1.57 16.97 3.82
N ARG A 125 0.64 16.83 4.77
CA ARG A 125 0.27 17.91 5.69
C ARG A 125 1.46 18.47 6.46
N SER A 126 2.37 17.59 6.91
CA SER A 126 3.57 18.01 7.65
C SER A 126 4.66 18.61 6.75
N HIS A 127 4.55 18.48 5.42
CA HIS A 127 5.52 18.97 4.45
C HIS A 127 5.03 20.17 3.64
N ARG A 128 3.97 20.87 4.10
CA ARG A 128 3.52 22.10 3.42
C ARG A 128 4.64 23.11 3.32
N GLY A 129 4.84 23.68 2.11
CA GLY A 129 5.93 24.61 1.79
C GLY A 129 7.27 23.93 1.49
N GLN A 130 7.31 22.61 1.38
CA GLN A 130 8.53 21.84 1.15
C GLN A 130 8.37 20.87 -0.03
N VAL A 131 9.49 20.47 -0.61
CA VAL A 131 9.55 19.34 -1.53
C VAL A 131 9.55 18.05 -0.71
N VAL A 132 8.77 17.06 -1.14
CA VAL A 132 8.72 15.76 -0.46
C VAL A 132 10.07 15.04 -0.54
N GLU A 133 10.35 14.21 0.45
CA GLU A 133 11.53 13.36 0.42
C GLU A 133 11.30 12.09 -0.40
N ARG A 134 12.34 11.63 -1.07
CA ARG A 134 12.30 10.34 -1.75
C ARG A 134 12.10 9.22 -0.72
N PHE A 135 11.07 8.39 -0.92
CA PHE A 135 10.66 7.31 0.00
C PHE A 135 10.34 7.79 1.44
N GLY A 136 9.99 9.07 1.59
CA GLY A 136 9.64 9.67 2.88
C GLY A 136 8.24 9.28 3.38
N ALA A 137 7.28 9.20 2.48
CA ALA A 137 5.92 8.77 2.81
C ALA A 137 5.80 7.24 2.94
N ARG A 138 4.71 6.77 3.57
CA ARG A 138 4.49 5.33 3.81
C ARG A 138 3.06 4.92 3.55
N LEU A 139 2.94 3.69 3.04
CA LEU A 139 1.67 3.00 2.98
C LEU A 139 1.14 2.68 4.39
N PRO A 140 -0.16 2.41 4.53
CA PRO A 140 -0.72 1.98 5.81
C PRO A 140 -0.06 0.70 6.34
N TRP A 141 -0.15 0.51 7.65
CA TRP A 141 0.26 -0.73 8.30
C TRP A 141 -0.55 -1.92 7.78
N THR A 142 0.13 -3.06 7.66
CA THR A 142 -0.51 -4.35 7.42
C THR A 142 -0.54 -5.13 8.74
N HIS A 143 -1.72 -5.66 9.10
CA HIS A 143 -1.92 -6.49 10.27
C HIS A 143 -2.48 -7.83 9.82
N GLN A 144 -1.78 -8.92 10.10
CA GLN A 144 -2.21 -10.26 9.75
C GLN A 144 -2.31 -11.11 11.00
N VAL A 145 -3.38 -11.89 11.09
CA VAL A 145 -3.60 -12.88 12.15
C VAL A 145 -3.86 -14.23 11.49
N ASP A 146 -3.05 -15.22 11.84
CA ASP A 146 -3.21 -16.59 11.38
C ASP A 146 -3.57 -17.48 12.57
N ILE A 147 -4.40 -18.48 12.35
CA ILE A 147 -4.74 -19.48 13.36
C ILE A 147 -4.51 -20.88 12.84
N ARG A 148 -4.10 -21.74 13.75
CA ARG A 148 -4.01 -23.19 13.52
C ARG A 148 -4.74 -23.92 14.62
N VAL A 149 -5.55 -24.92 14.23
CA VAL A 149 -6.10 -25.93 15.11
C VAL A 149 -5.52 -27.27 14.70
N ALA A 150 -4.85 -27.96 15.62
CA ALA A 150 -4.32 -29.30 15.40
C ALA A 150 -4.99 -30.27 16.36
N GLN A 151 -5.55 -31.37 15.83
CA GLN A 151 -6.17 -32.45 16.59
C GLN A 151 -5.32 -33.69 16.45
N ASP A 152 -4.77 -34.16 17.58
CA ASP A 152 -4.02 -35.41 17.68
C ASP A 152 -4.92 -36.55 18.16
N PHE A 153 -4.80 -37.67 17.50
CA PHE A 153 -5.38 -38.96 17.90
C PHE A 153 -4.24 -39.94 18.14
N ASN A 154 -3.99 -40.27 19.42
CA ASN A 154 -2.94 -41.17 19.82
C ASN A 154 -3.51 -42.57 20.07
N PHE A 155 -2.84 -43.59 19.57
CA PHE A 155 -3.22 -45.00 19.77
C PHE A 155 -1.99 -45.92 19.76
N MET A 156 -2.15 -47.10 20.32
CA MET A 156 -1.11 -48.13 20.29
C MET A 156 -1.40 -49.12 19.16
N ALA A 157 -0.40 -49.37 18.31
CA ALA A 157 -0.48 -50.41 17.28
C ALA A 157 0.88 -51.12 17.21
N GLY A 158 0.85 -52.45 17.26
CA GLY A 158 2.07 -53.28 17.26
C GLY A 158 3.03 -53.01 18.43
N GLY A 159 2.49 -52.60 19.60
CA GLY A 159 3.30 -52.22 20.77
C GLY A 159 3.99 -50.88 20.69
N LYS A 160 3.71 -50.09 19.62
CA LYS A 160 4.28 -48.76 19.36
C LYS A 160 3.24 -47.67 19.44
N LYS A 161 3.64 -46.48 19.87
CA LYS A 161 2.78 -45.31 19.87
C LYS A 161 2.64 -44.77 18.44
N ASN A 162 1.41 -44.56 18.04
CA ASN A 162 1.06 -43.95 16.74
C ASN A 162 0.22 -42.72 16.98
N THR A 163 0.34 -41.74 16.12
CA THR A 163 -0.44 -40.49 16.16
C THR A 163 -0.94 -40.13 14.77
N ILE A 164 -2.24 -39.91 14.64
CA ILE A 164 -2.82 -39.23 13.50
C ILE A 164 -3.12 -37.81 13.93
N GLN A 165 -2.54 -36.84 13.23
CA GLN A 165 -2.81 -35.42 13.46
C GLN A 165 -3.60 -34.85 12.27
N VAL A 166 -4.70 -34.21 12.56
CA VAL A 166 -5.48 -33.42 11.60
C VAL A 166 -5.27 -31.96 11.92
N THR A 167 -4.86 -31.15 10.94
CA THR A 167 -4.65 -29.73 11.11
C THR A 167 -5.61 -28.93 10.24
N PHE A 168 -6.10 -27.83 10.79
CA PHE A 168 -6.83 -26.80 10.06
C PHE A 168 -6.17 -25.47 10.31
N ASP A 169 -5.66 -24.86 9.23
CA ASP A 169 -4.99 -23.57 9.24
C ASP A 169 -5.85 -22.54 8.55
N ILE A 170 -6.01 -21.35 9.13
CA ILE A 170 -6.59 -20.18 8.48
C ILE A 170 -5.52 -19.10 8.48
N GLN A 171 -5.07 -18.72 7.30
CA GLN A 171 -4.22 -17.56 7.08
C GLN A 171 -5.08 -16.32 6.87
N ASN A 172 -4.65 -15.20 7.43
CA ASN A 172 -5.35 -13.92 7.36
C ASN A 172 -6.81 -14.00 7.84
N LEU A 173 -7.00 -14.48 9.06
CA LEU A 173 -8.30 -14.56 9.73
C LEU A 173 -9.04 -13.21 9.73
N GLY A 174 -8.29 -12.11 9.86
CA GLY A 174 -8.87 -10.76 9.82
C GLY A 174 -9.69 -10.54 8.54
N ASN A 175 -9.16 -10.95 7.39
CA ASN A 175 -9.85 -10.79 6.10
C ASN A 175 -11.07 -11.72 5.96
N LEU A 176 -11.06 -12.90 6.60
CA LEU A 176 -12.24 -13.77 6.67
C LEU A 176 -13.40 -13.10 7.43
N LEU A 177 -13.09 -12.37 8.51
CA LEU A 177 -14.09 -11.69 9.33
C LEU A 177 -14.56 -10.38 8.70
N ASN A 178 -13.66 -9.64 8.05
CA ASN A 178 -13.95 -8.39 7.38
C ASN A 178 -13.01 -8.21 6.19
N GLN A 179 -13.56 -8.10 4.99
CA GLN A 179 -12.82 -7.96 3.73
C GLN A 179 -11.88 -6.74 3.68
N ASN A 180 -12.01 -5.77 4.59
CA ASN A 180 -11.15 -4.60 4.68
C ASN A 180 -9.97 -4.79 5.64
N TRP A 181 -9.94 -5.88 6.41
CA TRP A 181 -8.86 -6.20 7.32
C TRP A 181 -7.81 -7.09 6.66
N GLY A 182 -6.61 -7.08 7.19
CA GLY A 182 -5.51 -7.90 6.68
C GLY A 182 -5.10 -7.57 5.23
N ARG A 183 -5.40 -6.36 4.73
CA ARG A 183 -4.99 -5.92 3.40
C ARG A 183 -3.52 -5.53 3.39
N GLN A 184 -2.81 -6.02 2.38
CA GLN A 184 -1.46 -5.59 2.06
C GLN A 184 -1.51 -4.57 0.93
N TYR A 185 -1.12 -3.35 1.24
CA TYR A 185 -1.12 -2.25 0.27
C TYR A 185 0.14 -2.25 -0.56
N VAL A 186 0.00 -1.88 -1.83
CA VAL A 186 1.09 -1.81 -2.81
C VAL A 186 0.94 -0.58 -3.68
N VAL A 187 2.06 -0.04 -4.13
CA VAL A 187 2.12 1.00 -5.15
C VAL A 187 3.19 0.66 -6.17
N ALA A 188 2.88 0.88 -7.44
CA ALA A 188 3.82 0.60 -8.52
C ALA A 188 5.09 1.45 -8.36
N ASN A 189 6.26 0.83 -8.48
CA ASN A 189 7.58 1.48 -8.39
C ASN A 189 7.83 2.29 -7.11
N ASN A 190 7.03 2.11 -6.06
CA ASN A 190 7.04 2.93 -4.84
C ASN A 190 6.86 4.44 -5.11
N ALA A 191 6.13 4.80 -6.17
CA ALA A 191 5.89 6.18 -6.56
C ALA A 191 4.40 6.43 -6.83
N VAL A 192 3.89 7.56 -6.35
CA VAL A 192 2.54 8.04 -6.60
C VAL A 192 2.64 9.32 -7.43
N GLU A 193 2.16 9.27 -8.67
CA GLU A 193 2.01 10.45 -9.53
C GLU A 193 0.83 11.28 -9.02
N LEU A 194 1.09 12.20 -8.08
CA LEU A 194 0.04 12.98 -7.43
C LEU A 194 -0.54 14.06 -8.35
N LEU A 195 0.32 14.77 -9.05
CA LEU A 195 -0.07 15.76 -10.05
C LEU A 195 0.53 15.42 -11.40
N ARG A 196 -0.23 15.69 -12.44
CA ARG A 196 0.23 15.53 -13.83
C ARG A 196 0.71 16.87 -14.37
N ALA A 197 1.95 16.94 -14.80
CA ALA A 197 2.47 18.13 -15.47
C ALA A 197 1.88 18.23 -16.88
N GLU A 198 1.13 19.30 -17.16
CA GLU A 198 0.46 19.51 -18.45
C GLU A 198 1.27 20.40 -19.39
N THR A 199 1.93 21.42 -18.85
CA THR A 199 2.91 22.22 -19.58
C THR A 199 4.20 22.31 -18.79
N THR A 200 5.34 22.17 -19.47
CA THR A 200 6.69 22.36 -18.93
C THR A 200 7.58 22.89 -20.04
N GLY A 201 8.73 23.42 -19.69
CA GLY A 201 9.75 23.87 -20.64
C GLY A 201 10.50 25.10 -20.17
N PRO A 202 11.61 25.44 -20.83
CA PRO A 202 12.38 26.62 -20.49
C PRO A 202 11.52 27.89 -20.69
N ASN A 203 11.51 28.75 -19.66
CA ASN A 203 10.75 30.00 -19.62
C ASN A 203 9.20 29.83 -19.66
N VAL A 204 8.68 28.65 -19.44
CA VAL A 204 7.25 28.39 -19.31
C VAL A 204 6.94 28.04 -17.86
N GLN A 205 5.98 28.77 -17.27
CA GLN A 205 5.53 28.40 -15.92
C GLN A 205 4.70 27.11 -16.01
N PRO A 206 5.08 26.04 -15.31
CA PRO A 206 4.39 24.76 -15.43
C PRO A 206 2.94 24.85 -14.94
N THR A 207 2.07 24.09 -15.58
CA THR A 207 0.68 23.89 -15.17
C THR A 207 0.45 22.42 -14.85
N PHE A 208 -0.45 22.14 -13.90
CA PHE A 208 -0.67 20.80 -13.37
C PHE A 208 -2.17 20.48 -13.33
N SER A 209 -2.50 19.22 -13.60
CA SER A 209 -3.83 18.70 -13.33
C SER A 209 -3.79 17.71 -12.17
N PHE A 210 -4.86 17.71 -11.36
CA PHE A 210 -5.05 16.75 -10.29
C PHE A 210 -6.01 15.64 -10.78
N PRO A 211 -5.57 14.38 -10.85
CA PRO A 211 -6.39 13.29 -11.35
C PRO A 211 -7.71 13.15 -10.59
N ALA A 212 -8.81 12.98 -11.32
CA ALA A 212 -10.16 12.94 -10.75
C ALA A 212 -10.43 11.68 -9.89
N ASN A 213 -9.63 10.63 -10.08
CA ASN A 213 -9.71 9.40 -9.30
C ASN A 213 -9.09 9.51 -7.90
N PHE A 214 -8.34 10.58 -7.63
CA PHE A 214 -7.82 10.82 -6.29
C PHE A 214 -8.88 11.45 -5.41
N SER A 215 -8.93 10.99 -4.17
CA SER A 215 -9.80 11.53 -3.13
C SER A 215 -9.17 11.27 -1.76
N THR A 216 -9.80 11.76 -0.72
CA THR A 216 -9.39 11.49 0.68
C THR A 216 -9.43 10.00 1.02
N THR A 217 -10.22 9.20 0.30
CA THR A 217 -10.35 7.75 0.49
C THR A 217 -9.62 6.93 -0.56
N ASN A 218 -9.44 7.47 -1.77
CA ASN A 218 -8.64 6.86 -2.84
C ASN A 218 -7.31 7.60 -2.99
N ARG A 219 -6.25 7.00 -2.48
CA ARG A 219 -4.90 7.57 -2.47
C ARG A 219 -3.99 7.01 -3.56
N SER A 220 -4.55 6.42 -4.60
CA SER A 220 -3.83 5.80 -5.73
C SER A 220 -2.80 4.75 -5.34
N TYR A 221 -3.08 4.03 -4.28
CA TYR A 221 -2.42 2.76 -4.02
C TYR A 221 -3.46 1.65 -3.96
N ASP A 222 -3.08 0.51 -4.47
CA ASP A 222 -3.91 -0.69 -4.49
C ASP A 222 -3.59 -1.62 -3.33
N PHE A 223 -4.33 -2.68 -3.20
CA PHE A 223 -3.97 -3.79 -2.34
C PHE A 223 -3.63 -5.00 -3.20
N ALA A 224 -2.68 -5.82 -2.75
CA ALA A 224 -2.30 -7.06 -3.40
C ALA A 224 -3.40 -8.12 -3.17
N PRO A 225 -4.26 -8.46 -4.16
CA PRO A 225 -5.45 -9.26 -3.91
C PRO A 225 -5.14 -10.67 -3.40
N PHE A 226 -4.06 -11.27 -3.91
CA PHE A 226 -3.67 -12.63 -3.51
C PHE A 226 -3.20 -12.69 -2.05
N PHE A 227 -2.34 -11.75 -1.65
CA PHE A 227 -1.78 -11.69 -0.29
C PHE A 227 -2.75 -11.13 0.74
N SER A 228 -3.80 -10.46 0.28
CA SER A 228 -4.83 -9.87 1.15
C SER A 228 -5.99 -10.80 1.46
N ARG A 229 -6.12 -11.92 0.73
CA ARG A 229 -7.21 -12.88 0.95
C ARG A 229 -6.89 -13.85 2.08
N TRP A 230 -7.91 -14.23 2.82
CA TRP A 230 -7.81 -15.38 3.71
C TRP A 230 -7.66 -16.67 2.89
N GLN A 231 -6.95 -17.63 3.47
CA GLN A 231 -6.75 -18.95 2.89
C GLN A 231 -6.95 -20.00 3.98
N GLY A 232 -7.62 -21.11 3.64
CA GLY A 232 -7.79 -22.26 4.53
C GLY A 232 -7.01 -23.46 4.00
N GLN A 233 -6.34 -24.17 4.91
CA GLN A 233 -5.63 -25.40 4.59
C GLN A 233 -6.04 -26.51 5.56
N LEU A 234 -6.35 -27.70 5.02
CA LEU A 234 -6.54 -28.93 5.78
C LEU A 234 -5.34 -29.84 5.57
N GLY A 235 -4.78 -30.36 6.65
CA GLY A 235 -3.65 -31.27 6.63
C GLY A 235 -3.91 -32.52 7.43
N VAL A 236 -3.33 -33.65 7.02
CA VAL A 236 -3.29 -34.89 7.81
C VAL A 236 -1.86 -35.40 7.87
N ARG A 237 -1.42 -35.72 9.06
CA ARG A 237 -0.09 -36.27 9.32
C ARG A 237 -0.21 -37.55 10.13
N TYR A 238 0.46 -38.59 9.68
CA TYR A 238 0.63 -39.83 10.45
C TYR A 238 2.07 -39.94 10.94
N SER A 239 2.23 -40.19 12.25
CA SER A 239 3.52 -40.41 12.89
C SER A 239 3.51 -41.72 13.62
N PHE A 240 4.56 -42.52 13.49
CA PHE A 240 4.75 -43.78 14.14
C PHE A 240 6.15 -43.85 14.78
N ASN A 241 6.28 -44.55 15.90
CA ASN A 241 7.54 -44.63 16.64
C ASN A 241 7.90 -46.09 16.95
#